data_7a8973246a65b338eebb5ae45afa6369
#
_entry.id   7a8973246a65b338eebb5ae45afa6369
#
_cell.length_a   1.000
_cell.length_b   1.000
_cell.length_c   1.000
_cell.angle_alpha   90.00
_cell.angle_beta   90.00
_cell.angle_gamma   90.00
#
_symmetry.space_group_name_H-M   'P 1'
#
loop_
_entity.id
_entity.type
_entity.pdbx_description
1 polymer ?
#
loop_
_entity_poly.entity_id
_entity_poly.type
_entity_poly.pdbx_seq_one_letter_code
_entity_poly.pdbx_strand_id
1 'polypeptide(L)'
;MTPVKANDSSFYVKEMNEKLIFISFPKIHIELAEKREHKGEKFYFRKLAQGEKTAFEYFKNKEFENSLNAYILIQEKDSLDPVISQSRLNRMGYEYLRANKFSEARELFKINISLYPNKSNVYDSMGDAFKKEKDTLKAIEYYKKSLTINPENRNSLRNLKKLKKNTKK
;
A
#
# COMPACT_ATOMS: atom_id res chain seq x y z
N MET A 1 -8.97 -15.60 -3.56
CA MET A 1 -9.68 -15.79 -2.29
C MET A 1 -11.02 -16.45 -2.58
N THR A 2 -11.26 -17.64 -2.08
CA THR A 2 -12.54 -18.34 -2.29
C THR A 2 -13.24 -18.43 -0.94
N PRO A 3 -14.27 -17.62 -0.68
CA PRO A 3 -15.03 -17.71 0.55
C PRO A 3 -15.80 -19.03 0.62
N VAL A 4 -15.80 -19.66 1.79
CA VAL A 4 -16.60 -20.85 2.08
C VAL A 4 -17.91 -20.41 2.71
N LYS A 5 -19.03 -20.79 2.09
CA LYS A 5 -20.37 -20.48 2.62
C LYS A 5 -20.56 -21.18 3.97
N ALA A 6 -20.82 -20.39 5.02
CA ALA A 6 -21.11 -20.91 6.36
C ALA A 6 -22.61 -21.09 6.59
N ASN A 7 -23.45 -20.18 6.05
CA ASN A 7 -24.90 -20.26 5.99
C ASN A 7 -25.41 -19.28 4.91
N ASP A 8 -26.73 -19.10 4.77
CA ASP A 8 -27.31 -18.28 3.70
C ASP A 8 -26.93 -16.80 3.73
N SER A 9 -26.46 -16.28 4.86
CA SER A 9 -26.07 -14.88 5.04
C SER A 9 -24.64 -14.68 5.48
N SER A 10 -23.83 -15.74 5.59
CA SER A 10 -22.44 -15.60 6.04
C SER A 10 -21.46 -16.51 5.33
N PHE A 11 -20.24 -16.03 5.16
CA PHE A 11 -19.13 -16.72 4.51
C PHE A 11 -17.87 -16.62 5.38
N TYR A 12 -17.12 -17.70 5.44
CA TYR A 12 -15.81 -17.72 6.08
C TYR A 12 -14.71 -17.55 5.03
N VAL A 13 -13.82 -16.59 5.26
CA VAL A 13 -12.66 -16.34 4.40
C VAL A 13 -11.40 -16.81 5.12
N LYS A 14 -10.93 -18.01 4.77
CA LYS A 14 -9.83 -18.69 5.45
C LYS A 14 -8.55 -17.86 5.47
N GLU A 15 -8.21 -17.21 4.36
CA GLU A 15 -6.97 -16.42 4.22
C GLU A 15 -6.97 -15.17 5.11
N MET A 16 -8.13 -14.65 5.47
CA MET A 16 -8.29 -13.53 6.39
C MET A 16 -8.56 -14.00 7.82
N ASN A 17 -8.87 -15.30 8.00
CA ASN A 17 -9.41 -15.84 9.24
C ASN A 17 -10.63 -15.08 9.75
N GLU A 18 -11.51 -14.64 8.83
CA GLU A 18 -12.65 -13.78 9.10
C GLU A 18 -13.96 -14.41 8.64
N LYS A 19 -15.04 -14.18 9.40
CA LYS A 19 -16.40 -14.50 9.00
C LYS A 19 -17.10 -13.22 8.53
N LEU A 20 -17.53 -13.19 7.26
CA LEU A 20 -18.29 -12.11 6.67
C LEU A 20 -19.78 -12.39 6.81
N ILE A 21 -20.56 -11.38 7.22
CA ILE A 21 -22.02 -11.43 7.34
C ILE A 21 -22.60 -10.47 6.31
N PHE A 22 -23.47 -10.97 5.45
CA PHE A 22 -24.15 -10.16 4.44
C PHE A 22 -25.46 -9.62 5.01
N ILE A 23 -25.56 -8.31 5.07
CA ILE A 23 -26.74 -7.59 5.55
C ILE A 23 -27.45 -6.99 4.35
N SER A 24 -28.75 -7.28 4.21
CA SER A 24 -29.57 -6.80 3.10
C SER A 24 -30.40 -5.56 3.42
N PHE A 25 -30.66 -5.29 4.69
CA PHE A 25 -31.50 -4.18 5.14
C PHE A 25 -30.88 -3.44 6.33
N PRO A 26 -30.99 -2.11 6.47
CA PRO A 26 -31.62 -1.16 5.54
C PRO A 26 -30.78 -0.85 4.28
N LYS A 27 -29.50 -1.15 4.30
CA LYS A 27 -28.60 -1.00 3.14
C LYS A 27 -27.77 -2.25 2.97
N ILE A 28 -27.57 -2.68 1.73
CA ILE A 28 -26.73 -3.84 1.40
C ILE A 28 -25.28 -3.51 1.79
N HIS A 29 -24.74 -4.24 2.75
CA HIS A 29 -23.35 -4.16 3.19
C HIS A 29 -22.87 -5.50 3.75
N ILE A 30 -21.58 -5.59 4.01
CA ILE A 30 -20.95 -6.77 4.60
C ILE A 30 -20.33 -6.33 5.92
N GLU A 31 -20.62 -7.07 7.00
CA GLU A 31 -20.01 -6.89 8.30
C GLU A 31 -19.01 -8.02 8.59
N LEU A 32 -17.97 -7.74 9.38
CA LEU A 32 -17.19 -8.79 10.02
C LEU A 32 -17.95 -9.33 11.22
N ALA A 33 -17.97 -10.64 11.37
CA ALA A 33 -18.46 -11.25 12.61
C ALA A 33 -17.55 -10.83 13.77
N GLU A 34 -18.15 -10.53 14.90
CA GLU A 34 -17.43 -10.12 16.11
C GLU A 34 -16.44 -11.19 16.55
N LYS A 35 -15.21 -10.78 16.79
CA LYS A 35 -14.13 -11.59 17.36
C LYS A 35 -13.55 -10.93 18.60
N ARG A 36 -12.76 -11.72 19.33
CA ARG A 36 -12.12 -11.26 20.56
C ARG A 36 -11.15 -10.08 20.30
N GLU A 37 -10.45 -10.11 19.16
CA GLU A 37 -9.45 -9.11 18.77
C GLU A 37 -10.04 -7.75 18.38
N HIS A 38 -11.32 -7.71 17.96
CA HIS A 38 -12.00 -6.48 17.57
C HIS A 38 -13.40 -6.37 18.16
N LYS A 39 -13.56 -6.84 19.40
CA LYS A 39 -14.83 -6.76 20.12
C LYS A 39 -15.27 -5.31 20.33
N GLY A 40 -16.48 -5.01 19.87
CA GLY A 40 -17.05 -3.65 19.94
C GLY A 40 -16.71 -2.76 18.74
N GLU A 41 -15.81 -3.18 17.85
CA GLU A 41 -15.56 -2.47 16.59
C GLU A 41 -16.46 -3.02 15.49
N LYS A 42 -17.07 -2.11 14.70
CA LYS A 42 -17.90 -2.49 13.56
C LYS A 42 -17.17 -2.17 12.27
N PHE A 43 -16.85 -3.21 11.50
CA PHE A 43 -16.26 -3.09 10.17
C PHE A 43 -17.34 -3.30 9.12
N TYR A 44 -17.51 -2.31 8.24
CA TYR A 44 -18.50 -2.35 7.17
C TYR A 44 -17.80 -2.42 5.82
N PHE A 45 -18.15 -3.41 5.02
CA PHE A 45 -17.68 -3.54 3.64
C PHE A 45 -18.81 -3.21 2.69
N ARG A 46 -18.63 -2.20 1.87
CA ARG A 46 -19.56 -1.83 0.82
C ARG A 46 -19.40 -2.75 -0.37
N LYS A 47 -20.50 -3.27 -0.92
CA LYS A 47 -20.47 -3.90 -2.23
C LYS A 47 -20.16 -2.83 -3.27
N LEU A 48 -19.15 -3.07 -4.10
CA LEU A 48 -18.83 -2.21 -5.22
C LEU A 48 -19.97 -2.24 -6.26
N ALA A 49 -20.26 -1.11 -6.89
CA ALA A 49 -21.17 -1.05 -8.03
C ALA A 49 -20.58 -1.81 -9.23
N GLN A 50 -21.44 -2.17 -10.19
CA GLN A 50 -20.96 -2.82 -11.41
C GLN A 50 -19.98 -1.89 -12.15
N GLY A 51 -18.80 -2.39 -12.44
CA GLY A 51 -17.72 -1.61 -13.08
C GLY A 51 -16.87 -0.76 -12.13
N GLU A 52 -17.26 -0.63 -10.87
CA GLU A 52 -16.44 0.05 -9.85
C GLU A 52 -15.29 -0.86 -9.42
N LYS A 53 -14.09 -0.29 -9.31
CA LYS A 53 -12.87 -0.99 -8.93
C LYS A 53 -12.33 -0.49 -7.60
N THR A 54 -11.70 -1.38 -6.84
CA THR A 54 -10.88 -0.96 -5.68
C THR A 54 -9.62 -0.23 -6.14
N ALA A 55 -8.99 0.53 -5.23
CA ALA A 55 -7.71 1.19 -5.50
C ALA A 55 -6.64 0.20 -6.01
N PHE A 56 -6.60 -1.01 -5.46
CA PHE A 56 -5.66 -2.04 -5.87
C PHE A 56 -6.03 -2.72 -7.19
N GLU A 57 -7.31 -2.82 -7.55
CA GLU A 57 -7.74 -3.33 -8.86
C GLU A 57 -7.36 -2.35 -9.98
N TYR A 58 -7.52 -1.04 -9.77
CA TYR A 58 -6.96 -0.04 -10.68
C TYR A 58 -5.45 -0.23 -10.85
N PHE A 59 -4.72 -0.44 -9.76
CA PHE A 59 -3.29 -0.69 -9.80
C PHE A 59 -2.94 -1.95 -10.61
N LYS A 60 -3.61 -3.08 -10.38
CA LYS A 60 -3.39 -4.34 -11.13
C LYS A 60 -3.65 -4.18 -12.62
N ASN A 61 -4.62 -3.36 -12.98
CA ASN A 61 -4.95 -3.05 -14.37
C ASN A 61 -4.01 -1.99 -14.99
N LYS A 62 -3.00 -1.54 -14.26
CA LYS A 62 -2.05 -0.47 -14.66
C LYS A 62 -2.71 0.90 -14.87
N GLU A 63 -3.88 1.11 -14.31
CA GLU A 63 -4.60 2.38 -14.24
C GLU A 63 -4.06 3.18 -13.04
N PHE A 64 -2.76 3.56 -13.08
CA PHE A 64 -2.03 4.05 -11.90
C PHE A 64 -2.55 5.38 -11.37
N GLU A 65 -2.99 6.27 -12.24
CA GLU A 65 -3.59 7.54 -11.84
C GLU A 65 -4.92 7.32 -11.09
N ASN A 66 -5.80 6.47 -11.64
CA ASN A 66 -7.04 6.08 -10.97
C ASN A 66 -6.77 5.41 -9.63
N SER A 67 -5.74 4.56 -9.57
CA SER A 67 -5.30 3.92 -8.33
C SER A 67 -4.86 4.95 -7.29
N LEU A 68 -4.01 5.90 -7.66
CA LEU A 68 -3.54 6.96 -6.76
C LEU A 68 -4.71 7.78 -6.22
N ASN A 69 -5.61 8.23 -7.10
CA ASN A 69 -6.80 8.99 -6.72
C ASN A 69 -7.71 8.20 -5.77
N ALA A 70 -7.91 6.92 -6.05
CA ALA A 70 -8.71 6.05 -5.17
C ALA A 70 -8.07 5.87 -3.78
N TYR A 71 -6.74 5.76 -3.67
CA TYR A 71 -6.04 5.70 -2.38
C TYR A 71 -6.13 7.04 -1.62
N ILE A 72 -6.03 8.17 -2.31
CA ILE A 72 -6.20 9.50 -1.71
C ILE A 72 -7.62 9.66 -1.15
N LEU A 73 -8.65 9.30 -1.92
CA LEU A 73 -10.04 9.34 -1.47
C LEU A 73 -10.30 8.44 -0.25
N ILE A 74 -9.64 7.29 -0.16
CA ILE A 74 -9.72 6.45 1.05
C ILE A 74 -9.11 7.20 2.24
N GLN A 75 -7.94 7.83 2.08
CA GLN A 75 -7.27 8.57 3.15
C GLN A 75 -8.10 9.77 3.65
N GLU A 76 -8.73 10.49 2.73
CA GLU A 76 -9.61 11.62 3.07
C GLU A 76 -10.84 11.16 3.85
N LYS A 77 -11.37 10.00 3.53
CA LYS A 77 -12.55 9.43 4.19
C LYS A 77 -12.24 8.77 5.52
N ASP A 78 -11.15 8.02 5.58
CA ASP A 78 -10.66 7.33 6.78
C ASP A 78 -9.14 7.21 6.71
N SER A 79 -8.47 8.10 7.43
CA SER A 79 -6.99 8.14 7.47
C SER A 79 -6.36 6.96 8.20
N LEU A 80 -7.15 6.14 8.89
CA LEU A 80 -6.71 4.95 9.62
C LEU A 80 -7.04 3.64 8.89
N ASP A 81 -7.66 3.72 7.71
CA ASP A 81 -7.99 2.52 6.92
C ASP A 81 -6.73 1.66 6.70
N PRO A 82 -6.74 0.37 7.10
CA PRO A 82 -5.58 -0.51 6.95
C PRO A 82 -5.09 -0.67 5.51
N VAL A 83 -5.97 -0.43 4.51
CA VAL A 83 -5.64 -0.53 3.08
C VAL A 83 -4.59 0.50 2.68
N ILE A 84 -4.63 1.69 3.28
CA ILE A 84 -3.67 2.77 3.00
C ILE A 84 -2.46 2.74 3.92
N SER A 85 -2.33 1.78 4.85
CA SER A 85 -1.22 1.83 5.81
C SER A 85 0.13 1.87 5.10
N GLN A 86 0.98 2.78 5.55
CA GLN A 86 2.31 3.03 4.97
C GLN A 86 3.17 1.76 4.87
N SER A 87 3.12 0.92 5.90
CA SER A 87 3.86 -0.34 5.94
C SER A 87 3.33 -1.37 4.93
N ARG A 88 2.00 -1.42 4.72
CA ARG A 88 1.38 -2.29 3.71
C ARG A 88 1.79 -1.89 2.31
N LEU A 89 1.64 -0.62 1.94
CA LEU A 89 2.03 -0.10 0.64
C LEU A 89 3.52 -0.30 0.38
N ASN A 90 4.34 -0.06 1.41
CA ASN A 90 5.79 -0.29 1.32
C ASN A 90 6.13 -1.76 1.05
N ARG A 91 5.52 -2.69 1.79
CA ARG A 91 5.70 -4.13 1.60
C ARG A 91 5.33 -4.55 0.18
N MET A 92 4.17 -4.11 -0.31
CA MET A 92 3.72 -4.38 -1.68
C MET A 92 4.73 -3.86 -2.71
N GLY A 93 5.23 -2.62 -2.55
CA GLY A 93 6.26 -2.06 -3.42
C GLY A 93 7.52 -2.93 -3.48
N TYR A 94 7.99 -3.41 -2.33
CA TYR A 94 9.13 -4.33 -2.29
C TYR A 94 8.85 -5.72 -2.86
N GLU A 95 7.62 -6.22 -2.81
CA GLU A 95 7.22 -7.47 -3.48
C GLU A 95 7.36 -7.34 -5.01
N TYR A 96 6.86 -6.25 -5.59
CA TYR A 96 7.05 -5.95 -7.01
C TYR A 96 8.52 -5.72 -7.36
N LEU A 97 9.28 -5.05 -6.50
CA LEU A 97 10.71 -4.81 -6.69
C LEU A 97 11.52 -6.12 -6.70
N ARG A 98 11.18 -7.08 -5.83
CA ARG A 98 11.78 -8.43 -5.83
C ARG A 98 11.41 -9.23 -7.07
N ALA A 99 10.21 -9.02 -7.60
CA ALA A 99 9.76 -9.64 -8.85
C ALA A 99 10.32 -8.96 -10.12
N ASN A 100 11.23 -7.98 -9.99
CA ASN A 100 11.79 -7.15 -11.05
C ASN A 100 10.75 -6.34 -11.84
N LYS A 101 9.58 -6.11 -11.25
CA LYS A 101 8.52 -5.24 -11.79
C LYS A 101 8.75 -3.82 -11.31
N PHE A 102 9.78 -3.19 -11.84
CA PHE A 102 10.28 -1.91 -11.32
C PHE A 102 9.30 -0.76 -11.49
N SER A 103 8.60 -0.71 -12.63
CA SER A 103 7.58 0.32 -12.89
C SER A 103 6.46 0.26 -11.85
N GLU A 104 5.90 -0.92 -11.64
CA GLU A 104 4.83 -1.13 -10.67
C GLU A 104 5.32 -0.86 -9.23
N ALA A 105 6.55 -1.24 -8.90
CA ALA A 105 7.15 -0.93 -7.60
C ALA A 105 7.21 0.58 -7.35
N ARG A 106 7.68 1.35 -8.35
CA ARG A 106 7.74 2.81 -8.25
C ARG A 106 6.37 3.45 -8.11
N GLU A 107 5.36 2.97 -8.82
CA GLU A 107 4.00 3.51 -8.67
C GLU A 107 3.43 3.26 -7.27
N LEU A 108 3.69 2.09 -6.65
CA LEU A 108 3.31 1.86 -5.25
C LEU A 108 4.06 2.77 -4.29
N PHE A 109 5.38 2.98 -4.49
CA PHE A 109 6.13 3.92 -3.67
C PHE A 109 5.70 5.37 -3.90
N LYS A 110 5.30 5.74 -5.13
CA LYS A 110 4.72 7.05 -5.44
C LYS A 110 3.39 7.28 -4.70
N ILE A 111 2.50 6.29 -4.72
CA ILE A 111 1.27 6.30 -3.91
C ILE A 111 1.63 6.51 -2.43
N ASN A 112 2.58 5.73 -1.91
CA ASN A 112 3.00 5.82 -0.52
C ASN A 112 3.60 7.20 -0.16
N ILE A 113 4.37 7.81 -1.06
CA ILE A 113 4.88 9.18 -0.91
C ILE A 113 3.74 10.19 -0.89
N SER A 114 2.75 10.06 -1.76
CA SER A 114 1.60 10.97 -1.83
C SER A 114 0.77 10.95 -0.55
N LEU A 115 0.56 9.77 0.03
CA LEU A 115 -0.18 9.61 1.28
C LEU A 115 0.63 10.01 2.52
N TYR A 116 1.95 9.86 2.50
CA TYR A 116 2.83 10.07 3.65
C TYR A 116 4.06 10.92 3.33
N PRO A 117 3.90 12.14 2.81
CA PRO A 117 5.01 12.96 2.31
C PRO A 117 6.05 13.33 3.38
N ASN A 118 5.66 13.31 4.66
CA ASN A 118 6.52 13.67 5.80
C ASN A 118 7.22 12.45 6.44
N LYS A 119 7.18 11.28 5.80
CA LYS A 119 7.86 10.08 6.29
C LYS A 119 9.10 9.78 5.46
N SER A 120 10.28 9.83 6.06
CA SER A 120 11.56 9.63 5.36
C SER A 120 11.70 8.29 4.66
N ASN A 121 11.14 7.23 5.25
CA ASN A 121 11.24 5.87 4.71
C ASN A 121 10.48 5.65 3.40
N VAL A 122 9.47 6.47 3.05
CA VAL A 122 8.80 6.35 1.74
C VAL A 122 9.72 6.81 0.60
N TYR A 123 10.54 7.83 0.86
CA TYR A 123 11.57 8.28 -0.08
C TYR A 123 12.77 7.32 -0.14
N ASP A 124 13.15 6.76 1.00
CA ASP A 124 14.19 5.73 1.07
C ASP A 124 13.84 4.51 0.20
N SER A 125 12.60 4.04 0.28
CA SER A 125 12.09 2.93 -0.54
C SER A 125 12.09 3.25 -2.04
N MET A 126 11.73 4.48 -2.42
CA MET A 126 11.85 4.94 -3.81
C MET A 126 13.31 4.99 -4.27
N GLY A 127 14.22 5.41 -3.40
CA GLY A 127 15.67 5.35 -3.65
C GLY A 127 16.16 3.93 -3.88
N ASP A 128 15.66 2.96 -3.11
CA ASP A 128 15.98 1.54 -3.31
C ASP A 128 15.46 1.01 -4.66
N ALA A 129 14.30 1.46 -5.12
CA ALA A 129 13.77 1.09 -6.43
C ALA A 129 14.71 1.57 -7.53
N PHE A 130 15.06 2.86 -7.57
CA PHE A 130 15.97 3.40 -8.57
C PHE A 130 17.38 2.79 -8.51
N LYS A 131 17.87 2.48 -7.29
CA LYS A 131 19.14 1.77 -7.13
C LYS A 131 19.09 0.38 -7.78
N LYS A 132 17.98 -0.36 -7.63
CA LYS A 132 17.79 -1.67 -8.28
C LYS A 132 17.75 -1.56 -9.80
N GLU A 133 17.17 -0.50 -10.33
CA GLU A 133 17.15 -0.19 -11.75
C GLU A 133 18.50 0.33 -12.29
N LYS A 134 19.48 0.50 -11.40
CA LYS A 134 20.79 1.11 -11.70
C LYS A 134 20.72 2.59 -12.10
N ASP A 135 19.59 3.28 -11.86
CA ASP A 135 19.48 4.73 -11.98
C ASP A 135 20.09 5.39 -10.74
N THR A 136 21.41 5.49 -10.76
CA THR A 136 22.20 6.01 -9.63
C THR A 136 21.85 7.46 -9.29
N LEU A 137 21.55 8.29 -10.29
CA LEU A 137 21.26 9.71 -10.08
C LEU A 137 19.94 9.90 -9.32
N LYS A 138 18.87 9.23 -9.78
CA LYS A 138 17.59 9.27 -9.08
C LYS A 138 17.65 8.60 -7.70
N ALA A 139 18.38 7.49 -7.56
CA ALA A 139 18.59 6.88 -6.27
C ALA A 139 19.21 7.85 -5.26
N ILE A 140 20.26 8.58 -5.66
CA ILE A 140 20.91 9.62 -4.84
C ILE A 140 19.91 10.74 -4.49
N GLU A 141 19.12 11.20 -5.44
CA GLU A 141 18.10 12.24 -5.21
C GLU A 141 17.12 11.83 -4.13
N TYR A 142 16.53 10.64 -4.24
CA TYR A 142 15.52 10.15 -3.28
C TYR A 142 16.13 9.85 -1.91
N TYR A 143 17.34 9.31 -1.81
CA TYR A 143 18.01 9.17 -0.51
C TYR A 143 18.33 10.53 0.14
N LYS A 144 18.66 11.55 -0.63
CA LYS A 144 18.80 12.91 -0.10
C LYS A 144 17.46 13.44 0.43
N LYS A 145 16.36 13.27 -0.31
CA LYS A 145 15.01 13.64 0.16
C LYS A 145 14.65 12.94 1.47
N SER A 146 14.95 11.65 1.58
CA SER A 146 14.77 10.91 2.82
C SER A 146 15.53 11.55 3.99
N LEU A 147 16.80 11.93 3.77
CA LEU A 147 17.66 12.54 4.77
C LEU A 147 17.30 13.99 5.12
N THR A 148 16.65 14.71 4.21
CA THR A 148 16.09 16.04 4.54
C THR A 148 14.97 15.92 5.57
N ILE A 149 14.17 14.86 5.52
CA ILE A 149 13.07 14.62 6.46
C ILE A 149 13.60 14.01 7.77
N ASN A 150 14.48 13.02 7.67
CA ASN A 150 15.13 12.40 8.82
C ASN A 150 16.63 12.20 8.55
N PRO A 151 17.49 13.10 9.07
CA PRO A 151 18.94 13.01 8.88
C PRO A 151 19.56 11.73 9.43
N GLU A 152 18.88 11.05 10.36
CA GLU A 152 19.36 9.81 10.99
C GLU A 152 18.89 8.52 10.26
N ASN A 153 18.25 8.63 9.10
CA ASN A 153 17.85 7.44 8.35
C ASN A 153 19.09 6.64 7.91
N ARG A 154 19.41 5.62 8.70
CA ARG A 154 20.61 4.78 8.53
C ARG A 154 20.70 4.11 7.17
N ASN A 155 19.56 3.71 6.60
CA ASN A 155 19.55 3.04 5.28
C ASN A 155 19.93 4.04 4.17
N SER A 156 19.30 5.20 4.16
CA SER A 156 19.61 6.28 3.21
C SER A 156 21.06 6.75 3.33
N LEU A 157 21.56 6.96 4.56
CA LEU A 157 22.97 7.32 4.81
C LEU A 157 23.94 6.29 4.21
N ARG A 158 23.71 5.01 4.51
CA ARG A 158 24.57 3.91 4.03
C ARG A 158 24.55 3.80 2.51
N ASN A 159 23.38 3.86 1.90
CA ASN A 159 23.22 3.74 0.45
C ASN A 159 23.82 4.94 -0.27
N LEU A 160 23.56 6.16 0.21
CA LEU A 160 24.15 7.38 -0.36
C LEU A 160 25.68 7.36 -0.33
N LYS A 161 26.28 6.92 0.80
CA LYS A 161 27.74 6.77 0.91
C LYS A 161 28.31 5.76 -0.10
N LYS A 162 27.63 4.62 -0.29
CA LYS A 162 28.05 3.60 -1.27
C LYS A 162 27.98 4.12 -2.70
N LEU A 163 26.88 4.77 -3.08
CA LEU A 163 26.68 5.28 -4.44
C LEU A 163 27.70 6.38 -4.78
N LYS A 164 27.95 7.33 -3.86
CA LYS A 164 28.96 8.38 -4.06
C LYS A 164 30.39 7.83 -4.23
N LYS A 165 30.73 6.72 -3.58
CA LYS A 165 32.04 6.09 -3.73
C LYS A 165 32.22 5.46 -5.12
N ASN A 166 31.13 4.91 -5.68
CA ASN A 166 31.17 4.27 -6.99
C ASN A 166 31.15 5.27 -8.16
N THR A 167 30.65 6.50 -7.96
CA THR A 167 30.65 7.55 -8.99
C THR A 167 31.96 8.32 -9.06
N LYS A 168 32.91 8.09 -8.14
CA LYS A 168 34.24 8.72 -8.16
C LYS A 168 35.33 7.82 -8.77
N LYS A 169 34.98 6.62 -9.24
CA LYS A 169 35.82 5.73 -10.01
C LYS A 169 35.42 5.78 -11.49
#